data_d1de790ee7c8a90c32664c3aeeda2601
#
_entry.id   d1de790ee7c8a90c32664c3aeeda2601
#
_cell.length_a   1.000
_cell.length_b   1.000
_cell.length_c   1.000
_cell.angle_alpha   90.00
_cell.angle_beta   90.00
_cell.angle_gamma   90.00
#
_symmetry.space_group_name_H-M   'P 1'
#
loop_
_entity.id
_entity.type
_entity.pdbx_description
1 polymer ?
#
loop_
_entity_poly.entity_id
_entity_poly.type
_entity_poly.pdbx_seq_one_letter_code
_entity_poly.pdbx_strand_id
1 'polypeptide(L)'
;MITWLNFQFKNHIKFMENLDLEVLKYPIGKFIAPTSYSSDYILNNIAELESFPERLKKETLDLNNDQLDTPYRPGGWTVRQVIHHCAESHMNCFIRLKWTLTENNPVIKPYDENLWSALPDNLQMPIKGSLILLEGLHARLTFLMKKLSEEELEKSFIHPENNSEYKIKQIIGLYAWHGNHHLTHITSLKKYKNWQ
;
A
#
# COMPACT_ATOMS: atom_id res chain seq x y z
N MET A 1 -12.18 -32.60 -17.15
CA MET A 1 -12.08 -31.47 -16.20
C MET A 1 -10.62 -31.13 -15.83
N ILE A 2 -9.74 -32.10 -15.58
CA ILE A 2 -8.31 -31.90 -15.22
C ILE A 2 -7.48 -31.26 -16.36
N THR A 3 -7.78 -31.52 -17.62
CA THR A 3 -7.04 -31.00 -18.79
C THR A 3 -7.25 -29.52 -19.03
N TRP A 4 -8.41 -28.97 -18.70
CA TRP A 4 -8.71 -27.53 -18.87
C TRP A 4 -8.04 -26.65 -17.82
N LEU A 5 -8.02 -27.12 -16.56
CA LEU A 5 -7.29 -26.48 -15.46
C LEU A 5 -5.78 -26.45 -15.71
N ASN A 6 -5.21 -27.56 -16.21
CA ASN A 6 -3.79 -27.64 -16.56
C ASN A 6 -3.42 -26.72 -17.75
N PHE A 7 -4.33 -26.54 -18.72
CA PHE A 7 -4.13 -25.63 -19.84
C PHE A 7 -4.18 -24.17 -19.40
N GLN A 8 -5.14 -23.80 -18.56
CA GLN A 8 -5.25 -22.46 -17.95
C GLN A 8 -4.02 -22.15 -17.08
N PHE A 9 -3.54 -23.12 -16.29
CA PHE A 9 -2.38 -22.96 -15.43
C PHE A 9 -1.08 -22.80 -16.23
N LYS A 10 -0.88 -23.57 -17.29
CA LYS A 10 0.27 -23.43 -18.21
C LYS A 10 0.26 -22.12 -18.97
N ASN A 11 -0.90 -21.65 -19.42
CA ASN A 11 -1.01 -20.35 -20.07
C ASN A 11 -0.78 -19.19 -19.11
N HIS A 12 -1.19 -19.34 -17.85
CA HIS A 12 -0.90 -18.37 -16.78
C HIS A 12 0.60 -18.26 -16.50
N ILE A 13 1.29 -19.39 -16.33
CA ILE A 13 2.75 -19.44 -16.14
C ILE A 13 3.46 -18.81 -17.34
N LYS A 14 3.11 -19.18 -18.56
CA LYS A 14 3.73 -18.68 -19.79
C LYS A 14 3.52 -17.18 -20.01
N PHE A 15 2.39 -16.62 -19.58
CA PHE A 15 2.16 -15.18 -19.64
C PHE A 15 3.00 -14.45 -18.61
N MET A 16 3.10 -14.98 -17.38
CA MET A 16 3.90 -14.40 -16.30
C MET A 16 5.41 -14.52 -16.56
N GLU A 17 5.85 -15.58 -17.27
CA GLU A 17 7.24 -15.73 -17.72
C GLU A 17 7.64 -14.70 -18.79
N ASN A 18 6.68 -14.13 -19.53
CA ASN A 18 6.92 -13.10 -20.55
C ASN A 18 6.79 -11.67 -20.02
N LEU A 19 6.33 -11.47 -18.79
CA LEU A 19 6.29 -10.16 -18.15
C LEU A 19 7.55 -9.98 -17.30
N ASP A 20 8.24 -8.88 -17.51
CA ASP A 20 9.35 -8.49 -16.65
C ASP A 20 8.85 -8.44 -15.19
N LEU A 21 9.43 -9.25 -14.31
CA LEU A 21 9.08 -9.31 -12.89
C LEU A 21 9.17 -7.93 -12.22
N GLU A 22 10.03 -7.05 -12.69
CA GLU A 22 10.13 -5.68 -12.19
C GLU A 22 8.87 -4.85 -12.53
N VAL A 23 8.28 -5.05 -13.71
CA VAL A 23 6.99 -4.40 -14.05
C VAL A 23 5.86 -4.90 -13.14
N LEU A 24 5.85 -6.19 -12.80
CA LEU A 24 4.86 -6.74 -11.88
C LEU A 24 5.08 -6.28 -10.42
N LYS A 25 6.34 -6.08 -10.01
CA LYS A 25 6.67 -5.55 -8.68
C LYS A 25 6.34 -4.06 -8.56
N TYR A 26 6.52 -3.30 -9.64
CA TYR A 26 6.36 -1.85 -9.63
C TYR A 26 5.44 -1.41 -10.78
N PRO A 27 4.14 -1.75 -10.73
CA PRO A 27 3.22 -1.54 -11.86
C PRO A 27 2.98 -0.07 -12.19
N ILE A 28 3.30 0.84 -11.28
CA ILE A 28 3.28 2.30 -11.49
C ILE A 28 4.69 2.93 -11.38
N GLY A 29 5.74 2.11 -11.54
CA GLY A 29 7.12 2.54 -11.30
C GLY A 29 7.47 2.66 -9.81
N LYS A 30 8.75 2.89 -9.52
CA LYS A 30 9.26 3.14 -8.15
C LYS A 30 8.92 4.57 -7.74
N PHE A 31 8.74 4.78 -6.43
CA PHE A 31 8.58 6.13 -5.91
C PHE A 31 9.83 6.96 -6.19
N ILE A 32 9.62 8.13 -6.79
CA ILE A 32 10.66 9.14 -7.01
C ILE A 32 10.21 10.39 -6.27
N ALA A 33 10.94 10.75 -5.23
CA ALA A 33 10.67 11.99 -4.49
C ALA A 33 10.88 13.19 -5.44
N PRO A 34 9.94 14.16 -5.49
CA PRO A 34 10.11 15.35 -6.30
C PRO A 34 11.23 16.22 -5.73
N THR A 35 11.81 17.07 -6.57
CA THR A 35 12.85 18.02 -6.16
C THR A 35 12.28 19.19 -5.34
N SER A 36 10.97 19.46 -5.47
CA SER A 36 10.24 20.48 -4.71
C SER A 36 8.83 20.00 -4.37
N TYR A 37 8.27 20.53 -3.29
CA TYR A 37 6.96 20.16 -2.75
C TYR A 37 6.07 21.39 -2.75
N SER A 38 5.31 21.60 -3.84
CA SER A 38 4.32 22.69 -3.89
C SER A 38 3.11 22.37 -3.01
N SER A 39 2.35 23.41 -2.63
CA SER A 39 1.08 23.24 -1.91
C SER A 39 0.11 22.33 -2.68
N ASP A 40 0.04 22.49 -4.02
CA ASP A 40 -0.79 21.63 -4.88
C ASP A 40 -0.34 20.17 -4.84
N TYR A 41 0.97 19.91 -4.86
CA TYR A 41 1.50 18.56 -4.69
C TYR A 41 1.05 17.93 -3.38
N ILE A 42 1.17 18.66 -2.28
CA ILE A 42 0.76 18.18 -0.95
C ILE A 42 -0.75 17.91 -0.92
N LEU A 43 -1.57 18.87 -1.36
CA LEU A 43 -3.03 18.75 -1.34
C LEU A 43 -3.52 17.58 -2.23
N ASN A 44 -2.96 17.41 -3.42
CA ASN A 44 -3.31 16.31 -4.32
C ASN A 44 -2.97 14.95 -3.70
N ASN A 45 -1.81 14.80 -3.06
CA ASN A 45 -1.44 13.55 -2.40
C ASN A 45 -2.29 13.27 -1.15
N ILE A 46 -2.71 14.30 -0.41
CA ILE A 46 -3.68 14.13 0.69
C ILE A 46 -5.04 13.67 0.16
N ALA A 47 -5.50 14.20 -0.98
CA ALA A 47 -6.76 13.76 -1.62
C ALA A 47 -6.67 12.30 -2.11
N GLU A 48 -5.53 11.87 -2.67
CA GLU A 48 -5.26 10.47 -3.01
C GLU A 48 -5.35 9.55 -1.78
N LEU A 49 -4.74 9.96 -0.67
CA LEU A 49 -4.85 9.24 0.61
C LEU A 49 -6.29 9.21 1.11
N GLU A 50 -7.02 10.31 1.04
CA GLU A 50 -8.41 10.39 1.50
C GLU A 50 -9.35 9.44 0.76
N SER A 51 -9.16 9.30 -0.57
CA SER A 51 -9.98 8.44 -1.42
C SER A 51 -9.53 6.96 -1.41
N PHE A 52 -8.32 6.67 -0.94
CA PHE A 52 -7.74 5.33 -1.04
C PHE A 52 -8.58 4.21 -0.42
N PRO A 53 -9.13 4.34 0.82
CA PRO A 53 -9.92 3.26 1.43
C PRO A 53 -11.16 2.90 0.62
N GLU A 54 -11.86 3.89 0.08
CA GLU A 54 -13.04 3.68 -0.75
C GLU A 54 -12.68 2.99 -2.07
N ARG A 55 -11.61 3.43 -2.73
CA ARG A 55 -11.10 2.82 -3.96
C ARG A 55 -10.68 1.37 -3.73
N LEU A 56 -9.95 1.10 -2.64
CA LEU A 56 -9.54 -0.26 -2.29
C LEU A 56 -10.75 -1.15 -2.00
N LYS A 57 -11.70 -0.65 -1.20
CA LYS A 57 -12.94 -1.36 -0.87
C LYS A 57 -13.75 -1.71 -2.13
N LYS A 58 -13.92 -0.75 -3.04
CA LYS A 58 -14.63 -0.97 -4.31
C LYS A 58 -14.02 -2.09 -5.14
N GLU A 59 -12.70 -2.20 -5.16
CA GLU A 59 -12.00 -3.21 -5.95
C GLU A 59 -11.97 -4.60 -5.30
N THR A 60 -12.25 -4.70 -3.99
CA THR A 60 -11.97 -5.93 -3.23
C THR A 60 -13.17 -6.52 -2.50
N LEU A 61 -14.26 -5.75 -2.32
CA LEU A 61 -15.39 -6.15 -1.47
C LEU A 61 -16.08 -7.43 -1.97
N ASP A 62 -16.20 -7.60 -3.29
CA ASP A 62 -16.92 -8.71 -3.93
C ASP A 62 -15.99 -9.89 -4.30
N LEU A 63 -14.70 -9.83 -3.94
CA LEU A 63 -13.78 -10.93 -4.19
C LEU A 63 -14.07 -12.10 -3.24
N ASN A 64 -14.16 -13.30 -3.81
CA ASN A 64 -14.26 -14.54 -3.02
C ASN A 64 -12.89 -14.97 -2.45
N ASN A 65 -12.88 -16.01 -1.60
CA ASN A 65 -11.64 -16.46 -0.96
C ASN A 65 -10.58 -16.94 -1.95
N ASP A 66 -10.95 -17.65 -3.02
CA ASP A 66 -9.97 -18.11 -4.02
C ASP A 66 -9.31 -16.91 -4.73
N GLN A 67 -10.06 -15.86 -4.99
CA GLN A 67 -9.54 -14.62 -5.56
C GLN A 67 -8.65 -13.86 -4.55
N LEU A 68 -9.10 -13.76 -3.30
CA LEU A 68 -8.32 -13.13 -2.23
C LEU A 68 -7.00 -13.86 -1.96
N ASP A 69 -6.98 -15.19 -2.10
CA ASP A 69 -5.79 -16.02 -1.85
C ASP A 69 -4.92 -16.21 -3.10
N THR A 70 -5.25 -15.53 -4.21
CA THR A 70 -4.45 -15.51 -5.43
C THR A 70 -3.29 -14.52 -5.31
N PRO A 71 -2.02 -14.93 -5.55
CA PRO A 71 -0.88 -14.02 -5.58
C PRO A 71 -0.96 -13.05 -6.76
N TYR A 72 -0.60 -11.77 -6.53
CA TYR A 72 -0.61 -10.77 -7.61
C TYR A 72 0.52 -10.97 -8.64
N ARG A 73 1.56 -11.74 -8.29
CA ARG A 73 2.66 -12.18 -9.16
C ARG A 73 3.27 -13.47 -8.64
N PRO A 74 4.11 -14.19 -9.43
CA PRO A 74 4.88 -15.34 -8.92
C PRO A 74 5.74 -14.95 -7.71
N GLY A 75 5.58 -15.70 -6.61
CA GLY A 75 6.29 -15.46 -5.35
C GLY A 75 5.95 -14.13 -4.67
N GLY A 76 4.87 -13.45 -5.09
CA GLY A 76 4.35 -12.25 -4.43
C GLY A 76 3.29 -12.59 -3.37
N TRP A 77 2.85 -11.56 -2.66
CA TRP A 77 1.76 -11.65 -1.71
C TRP A 77 0.42 -11.94 -2.41
N THR A 78 -0.49 -12.56 -1.69
CA THR A 78 -1.89 -12.69 -2.12
C THR A 78 -2.61 -11.34 -2.04
N VAL A 79 -3.75 -11.22 -2.72
CA VAL A 79 -4.60 -10.02 -2.62
C VAL A 79 -4.97 -9.75 -1.15
N ARG A 80 -5.28 -10.80 -0.38
CA ARG A 80 -5.56 -10.74 1.06
C ARG A 80 -4.40 -10.10 1.84
N GLN A 81 -3.19 -10.61 1.66
CA GLN A 81 -1.98 -10.08 2.31
C GLN A 81 -1.71 -8.62 1.93
N VAL A 82 -1.91 -8.25 0.66
CA VAL A 82 -1.77 -6.85 0.20
C VAL A 82 -2.74 -5.92 0.93
N ILE A 83 -4.00 -6.32 1.11
CA ILE A 83 -5.01 -5.51 1.81
C ILE A 83 -4.64 -5.33 3.30
N HIS A 84 -4.25 -6.42 3.97
CA HIS A 84 -3.83 -6.36 5.37
C HIS A 84 -2.56 -5.53 5.53
N HIS A 85 -1.56 -5.70 4.64
CA HIS A 85 -0.34 -4.90 4.60
C HIS A 85 -0.63 -3.40 4.43
N CYS A 86 -1.57 -3.01 3.57
CA CYS A 86 -1.95 -1.60 3.45
C CYS A 86 -2.45 -1.02 4.78
N ALA A 87 -3.26 -1.77 5.53
CA ALA A 87 -3.74 -1.33 6.83
C ALA A 87 -2.60 -1.17 7.85
N GLU A 88 -1.70 -2.14 7.92
CA GLU A 88 -0.53 -2.13 8.81
C GLU A 88 0.46 -1.02 8.47
N SER A 89 0.78 -0.87 7.18
CA SER A 89 1.73 0.14 6.72
C SER A 89 1.19 1.56 6.97
N HIS A 90 -0.07 1.82 6.65
CA HIS A 90 -0.66 3.14 6.86
C HIS A 90 -0.91 3.44 8.35
N MET A 91 -1.15 2.43 9.20
CA MET A 91 -1.17 2.57 10.66
C MET A 91 0.21 3.00 11.17
N ASN A 92 1.28 2.35 10.71
CA ASN A 92 2.65 2.76 11.04
C ASN A 92 2.96 4.19 10.55
N CYS A 93 2.48 4.58 9.37
CA CYS A 93 2.57 5.96 8.89
C CYS A 93 1.95 6.95 9.87
N PHE A 94 0.73 6.68 10.33
CA PHE A 94 0.04 7.57 11.27
C PHE A 94 0.76 7.69 12.61
N ILE A 95 1.28 6.58 13.14
CA ILE A 95 2.07 6.58 14.38
C ILE A 95 3.35 7.40 14.19
N ARG A 96 4.09 7.16 13.09
CA ARG A 96 5.32 7.90 12.76
C ARG A 96 5.06 9.39 12.59
N LEU A 97 3.97 9.76 11.92
CA LEU A 97 3.54 11.17 11.80
C LEU A 97 3.30 11.80 13.17
N LYS A 98 2.62 11.10 14.08
CA LYS A 98 2.37 11.60 15.43
C LYS A 98 3.67 11.82 16.21
N TRP A 99 4.59 10.89 16.18
CA TRP A 99 5.91 11.05 16.82
C TRP A 99 6.67 12.23 16.22
N THR A 100 6.71 12.35 14.89
CA THR A 100 7.41 13.47 14.21
C THR A 100 6.86 14.84 14.60
N LEU A 101 5.55 14.93 14.87
CA LEU A 101 4.92 16.19 15.28
C LEU A 101 5.15 16.53 16.75
N THR A 102 5.38 15.54 17.61
CA THR A 102 5.43 15.69 19.07
C THR A 102 6.83 15.55 19.67
N GLU A 103 7.78 15.02 18.90
CA GLU A 103 9.16 14.80 19.35
C GLU A 103 10.14 15.53 18.40
N ASN A 104 11.38 15.67 18.83
CA ASN A 104 12.43 16.30 18.02
C ASN A 104 13.20 15.24 17.24
N ASN A 105 12.93 15.13 15.94
CA ASN A 105 13.58 14.23 15.00
C ASN A 105 13.70 12.78 15.53
N PRO A 106 12.57 12.12 15.87
CA PRO A 106 12.58 10.81 16.51
C PRO A 106 13.15 9.74 15.59
N VAL A 107 13.81 8.73 16.18
CA VAL A 107 14.15 7.48 15.48
C VAL A 107 12.93 6.56 15.54
N ILE A 108 12.36 6.22 14.40
CA ILE A 108 11.16 5.37 14.34
C ILE A 108 11.53 3.88 14.52
N LYS A 109 10.55 3.07 14.93
CA LYS A 109 10.71 1.61 14.93
C LYS A 109 10.37 1.05 13.55
N PRO A 110 11.31 0.39 12.84
CA PRO A 110 11.00 -0.36 11.64
C PRO A 110 10.27 -1.67 11.96
N TYR A 111 9.67 -2.27 10.96
CA TYR A 111 9.11 -3.62 11.04
C TYR A 111 9.39 -4.37 9.75
N ASP A 112 9.52 -5.68 9.82
CA ASP A 112 9.68 -6.55 8.66
C ASP A 112 8.28 -6.88 8.09
N GLU A 113 7.94 -6.27 6.96
CA GLU A 113 6.64 -6.46 6.30
C GLU A 113 6.44 -7.89 5.80
N ASN A 114 7.52 -8.61 5.47
CA ASN A 114 7.41 -10.00 5.03
C ASN A 114 7.10 -10.93 6.21
N LEU A 115 7.73 -10.70 7.37
CA LEU A 115 7.42 -11.46 8.57
C LEU A 115 6.00 -11.15 9.07
N TRP A 116 5.55 -9.90 9.00
CA TRP A 116 4.18 -9.54 9.36
C TRP A 116 3.17 -10.18 8.41
N SER A 117 3.41 -10.10 7.10
CA SER A 117 2.52 -10.69 6.09
C SER A 117 2.38 -12.21 6.18
N ALA A 118 3.30 -12.89 6.88
CA ALA A 118 3.28 -14.32 7.14
C ALA A 118 2.50 -14.72 8.42
N LEU A 119 2.01 -13.75 9.19
CA LEU A 119 1.23 -14.03 10.40
C LEU A 119 -0.19 -14.53 10.07
N PRO A 120 -0.84 -15.30 10.97
CA PRO A 120 -2.14 -15.91 10.72
C PRO A 120 -3.25 -14.93 10.36
N ASP A 121 -3.24 -13.72 10.92
CA ASP A 121 -4.21 -12.68 10.62
C ASP A 121 -4.08 -12.17 9.17
N ASN A 122 -2.86 -12.02 8.67
CA ASN A 122 -2.61 -11.67 7.28
C ASN A 122 -2.94 -12.80 6.29
N LEU A 123 -2.83 -14.05 6.72
CA LEU A 123 -3.05 -15.21 5.85
C LEU A 123 -4.51 -15.67 5.81
N GLN A 124 -5.28 -15.49 6.89
CA GLN A 124 -6.56 -16.18 7.07
C GLN A 124 -7.72 -15.27 7.46
N MET A 125 -7.46 -14.09 8.04
CA MET A 125 -8.52 -13.21 8.51
C MET A 125 -9.34 -12.63 7.33
N PRO A 126 -10.68 -12.49 7.46
CA PRO A 126 -11.48 -11.74 6.50
C PRO A 126 -10.99 -10.29 6.34
N ILE A 127 -10.91 -9.80 5.11
CA ILE A 127 -10.39 -8.46 4.77
C ILE A 127 -11.22 -7.31 5.36
N LYS A 128 -12.47 -7.57 5.73
CA LYS A 128 -13.40 -6.56 6.25
C LYS A 128 -12.81 -5.75 7.41
N GLY A 129 -12.08 -6.41 8.32
CA GLY A 129 -11.43 -5.74 9.46
C GLY A 129 -10.43 -4.68 9.01
N SER A 130 -9.57 -5.01 8.04
CA SER A 130 -8.57 -4.07 7.51
C SER A 130 -9.20 -2.95 6.67
N LEU A 131 -10.27 -3.22 5.93
CA LEU A 131 -10.99 -2.17 5.20
C LEU A 131 -11.61 -1.14 6.16
N ILE A 132 -12.25 -1.59 7.25
CA ILE A 132 -12.80 -0.70 8.30
C ILE A 132 -11.68 0.08 9.01
N LEU A 133 -10.57 -0.59 9.33
CA LEU A 133 -9.40 0.07 9.93
C LEU A 133 -8.86 1.18 9.02
N LEU A 134 -8.68 0.90 7.74
CA LEU A 134 -8.21 1.88 6.75
C LEU A 134 -9.15 3.09 6.64
N GLU A 135 -10.46 2.87 6.62
CA GLU A 135 -11.46 3.94 6.54
C GLU A 135 -11.31 4.91 7.73
N GLY A 136 -11.34 4.40 8.96
CA GLY A 136 -11.20 5.23 10.16
C GLY A 136 -9.82 5.86 10.31
N LEU A 137 -8.77 5.12 9.93
CA LEU A 137 -7.39 5.59 9.96
C LEU A 137 -7.16 6.75 9.00
N HIS A 138 -7.58 6.61 7.73
CA HIS A 138 -7.39 7.63 6.70
C HIS A 138 -8.20 8.90 6.98
N ALA A 139 -9.43 8.77 7.51
CA ALA A 139 -10.21 9.93 7.95
C ALA A 139 -9.43 10.77 8.98
N ARG A 140 -8.78 10.13 9.95
CA ARG A 140 -7.96 10.82 10.96
C ARG A 140 -6.62 11.33 10.41
N LEU A 141 -5.95 10.51 9.59
CA LEU A 141 -4.66 10.81 9.00
C LEU A 141 -4.75 12.06 8.10
N THR A 142 -5.70 12.07 7.17
CA THR A 142 -5.86 13.17 6.22
C THR A 142 -6.42 14.42 6.88
N PHE A 143 -7.28 14.29 7.89
CA PHE A 143 -7.69 15.43 8.70
C PHE A 143 -6.48 16.13 9.38
N LEU A 144 -5.58 15.32 9.96
CA LEU A 144 -4.36 15.87 10.58
C LEU A 144 -3.46 16.52 9.52
N MET A 145 -3.19 15.82 8.40
CA MET A 145 -2.32 16.33 7.33
C MET A 145 -2.83 17.66 6.74
N LYS A 146 -4.15 17.82 6.58
CA LYS A 146 -4.77 19.07 6.09
C LYS A 146 -4.60 20.28 7.04
N LYS A 147 -4.20 20.06 8.29
CA LYS A 147 -4.03 21.10 9.32
C LYS A 147 -2.58 21.46 9.59
N LEU A 148 -1.64 20.77 8.95
CA LEU A 148 -0.21 21.02 9.16
C LEU A 148 0.19 22.37 8.57
N SER A 149 1.00 23.11 9.34
CA SER A 149 1.68 24.31 8.86
C SER A 149 2.87 23.96 7.97
N GLU A 150 3.38 24.94 7.22
CA GLU A 150 4.60 24.78 6.42
C GLU A 150 5.80 24.35 7.29
N GLU A 151 5.91 24.86 8.51
CA GLU A 151 6.95 24.47 9.46
C GLU A 151 6.80 23.02 9.89
N GLU A 152 5.59 22.56 10.16
CA GLU A 152 5.33 21.17 10.53
C GLU A 152 5.59 20.20 9.37
N LEU A 153 5.33 20.59 8.13
CA LEU A 153 5.66 19.82 6.94
C LEU A 153 7.17 19.59 6.76
N GLU A 154 8.02 20.47 7.32
CA GLU A 154 9.49 20.33 7.31
C GLU A 154 10.02 19.43 8.44
N LYS A 155 9.22 19.14 9.49
CA LYS A 155 9.61 18.20 10.54
C LYS A 155 9.90 16.81 9.96
N SER A 156 10.80 16.08 10.63
CA SER A 156 11.33 14.81 10.12
C SER A 156 11.48 13.76 11.20
N PHE A 157 11.66 12.52 10.78
CA PHE A 157 12.12 11.41 11.60
C PHE A 157 13.28 10.67 10.91
N ILE A 158 14.03 9.88 11.68
CA ILE A 158 15.11 9.03 11.17
C ILE A 158 14.61 7.59 11.02
N HIS A 159 14.80 7.01 9.84
CA HIS A 159 14.59 5.58 9.61
C HIS A 159 15.89 4.81 9.86
N PRO A 160 15.96 3.91 10.87
CA PRO A 160 17.23 3.34 11.33
C PRO A 160 17.85 2.34 10.33
N GLU A 161 17.07 1.71 9.43
CA GLU A 161 17.61 0.72 8.49
C GLU A 161 18.57 1.33 7.47
N ASN A 162 18.35 2.54 7.05
CA ASN A 162 19.19 3.26 6.08
C ASN A 162 19.77 4.57 6.64
N ASN A 163 19.51 4.84 7.93
CA ASN A 163 19.89 6.08 8.61
C ASN A 163 19.47 7.35 7.82
N SER A 164 18.34 7.25 7.12
CA SER A 164 17.81 8.35 6.30
C SER A 164 16.79 9.16 7.06
N GLU A 165 16.84 10.46 6.84
CA GLU A 165 15.87 11.42 7.36
C GLU A 165 14.70 11.57 6.37
N TYR A 166 13.47 11.49 6.86
CA TYR A 166 12.26 11.63 6.07
C TYR A 166 11.40 12.77 6.61
N LYS A 167 11.20 13.80 5.80
CA LYS A 167 10.30 14.91 6.13
C LYS A 167 8.84 14.52 5.95
N ILE A 168 7.92 15.13 6.72
CA ILE A 168 6.48 14.88 6.62
C ILE A 168 5.97 15.07 5.19
N LYS A 169 6.38 16.15 4.50
CA LYS A 169 5.99 16.38 3.10
C LYS A 169 6.41 15.26 2.13
N GLN A 170 7.52 14.58 2.40
CA GLN A 170 7.95 13.41 1.61
C GLN A 170 7.06 12.19 1.90
N ILE A 171 6.73 11.99 3.17
CA ILE A 171 5.88 10.88 3.62
C ILE A 171 4.47 10.99 3.03
N ILE A 172 3.90 12.17 2.92
CA ILE A 172 2.59 12.38 2.27
C ILE A 172 2.62 11.84 0.84
N GLY A 173 3.61 12.19 0.04
CA GLY A 173 3.75 11.70 -1.34
C GLY A 173 4.08 10.22 -1.41
N LEU A 174 4.96 9.73 -0.53
CA LEU A 174 5.34 8.31 -0.47
C LEU A 174 4.13 7.42 -0.17
N TYR A 175 3.29 7.79 0.80
CA TYR A 175 2.14 6.97 1.16
C TYR A 175 0.96 7.09 0.19
N ALA A 176 0.80 8.20 -0.50
CA ALA A 176 -0.13 8.31 -1.63
C ALA A 176 0.31 7.38 -2.78
N TRP A 177 1.61 7.39 -3.13
CA TRP A 177 2.18 6.44 -4.09
C TRP A 177 2.02 4.99 -3.61
N HIS A 178 2.30 4.69 -2.34
CA HIS A 178 2.23 3.35 -1.75
C HIS A 178 0.81 2.76 -1.86
N GLY A 179 -0.22 3.53 -1.50
CA GLY A 179 -1.61 3.10 -1.65
C GLY A 179 -1.96 2.81 -3.11
N ASN A 180 -1.59 3.70 -4.04
CA ASN A 180 -1.82 3.52 -5.47
C ASN A 180 -1.04 2.34 -6.05
N HIS A 181 0.18 2.11 -5.58
CA HIS A 181 1.02 0.98 -5.97
C HIS A 181 0.35 -0.36 -5.63
N HIS A 182 -0.10 -0.53 -4.40
CA HIS A 182 -0.75 -1.76 -3.97
C HIS A 182 -2.16 -1.93 -4.58
N LEU A 183 -2.90 -0.86 -4.74
CA LEU A 183 -4.19 -0.89 -5.47
C LEU A 183 -3.97 -1.35 -6.92
N THR A 184 -2.89 -0.91 -7.56
CA THR A 184 -2.59 -1.30 -8.94
C THR A 184 -2.16 -2.78 -9.04
N HIS A 185 -1.49 -3.36 -8.03
CA HIS A 185 -1.27 -4.81 -7.99
C HIS A 185 -2.60 -5.57 -8.09
N ILE A 186 -3.61 -5.16 -7.32
CA ILE A 186 -4.92 -5.80 -7.30
C ILE A 186 -5.67 -5.58 -8.62
N THR A 187 -5.77 -4.33 -9.10
CA THR A 187 -6.53 -4.02 -10.32
C THR A 187 -5.89 -4.62 -11.57
N SER A 188 -4.56 -4.68 -11.64
CA SER A 188 -3.84 -5.35 -12.72
C SER A 188 -4.09 -6.86 -12.73
N LEU A 189 -4.09 -7.50 -11.55
CA LEU A 189 -4.43 -8.91 -11.41
C LEU A 189 -5.89 -9.18 -11.82
N LYS A 190 -6.85 -8.36 -11.34
CA LYS A 190 -8.27 -8.45 -11.73
C LYS A 190 -8.43 -8.37 -13.25
N LYS A 191 -7.81 -7.38 -13.87
CA LYS A 191 -7.83 -7.21 -15.32
C LYS A 191 -7.25 -8.43 -16.04
N TYR A 192 -6.11 -8.91 -15.58
CA TYR A 192 -5.45 -10.09 -16.15
C TYR A 192 -6.31 -11.36 -16.05
N LYS A 193 -6.96 -11.55 -14.90
CA LYS A 193 -7.81 -12.71 -14.61
C LYS A 193 -9.24 -12.57 -15.16
N ASN A 194 -9.59 -11.43 -15.75
CA ASN A 194 -10.96 -11.08 -16.17
C ASN A 194 -11.97 -11.20 -15.01
N TRP A 195 -11.57 -10.82 -13.79
CA TRP A 195 -12.48 -10.72 -12.65
C TRP A 195 -13.32 -9.45 -12.76
N GLN A 196 -14.61 -9.60 -12.60
CA GLN A 196 -15.56 -8.48 -12.57
C GLN A 196 -15.59 -7.83 -11.20
#